data_84c899d8ed17235318a482c2918999df
#
_entry.id   84c899d8ed17235318a482c2918999df
#
_cell.length_a   1.000
_cell.length_b   1.000
_cell.length_c   1.000
_cell.angle_alpha   90.00
_cell.angle_beta   90.00
_cell.angle_gamma   90.00
#
_symmetry.space_group_name_H-M   'P 1'
#
loop_
_entity.id
_entity.type
_entity.pdbx_description
1 polymer ?
#
loop_
_entity_poly.entity_id
_entity_poly.type
_entity_poly.pdbx_seq_one_letter_code
_entity_poly.pdbx_strand_id
1 'polypeptide(L)'
;MAPAPSPAGKSLFVANRGEIAVRVGRAAKALGMEWIQAHSEADAEMLAVREADRAVEIGPAQATKSYLDADRVVAAARSAGAHAVHPGYGFLSENAAFARKVEDAGMIFVGPSPDTIARMGDKVAAREAAIAAGVPVAQGSEGRVPDVEAAREIAAGIGYPVMIKAAAGGGGRGIRVAETEADLARLFPQAAQEAQAAFGDGGLYLEQFIRDGRHVEVQVMGDGTHAVHFYERECSLQRRRQKVWEEAPAACLSPDARAHICAASVRLAESVGYRGAGTLEYLYDPARDAFAFLEMNTRIQVEHPVTEMITGFDLVAEMIRVAFGAPLSVAQEAVAIDGHAIEVRVNAEDPFNDFMPFPGVVAGLSVPADVRFDTMLYDGYAIPPFYDSLIGK
;
A
#
# COMPACT_ATOMS: atom_id res chain seq x y z
N MET A 1 -23.01 21.22 20.22
CA MET A 1 -22.34 20.40 19.18
C MET A 1 -23.04 19.05 19.12
N ALA A 2 -23.46 18.61 17.93
CA ALA A 2 -23.92 17.22 17.77
C ALA A 2 -22.77 16.28 18.14
N PRO A 3 -23.05 15.11 18.77
CA PRO A 3 -22.00 14.13 19.06
C PRO A 3 -21.34 13.73 17.74
N ALA A 4 -20.01 13.57 17.76
CA ALA A 4 -19.27 13.06 16.60
C ALA A 4 -19.90 11.74 16.13
N PRO A 5 -20.00 11.49 14.82
CA PRO A 5 -20.52 10.23 14.31
C PRO A 5 -19.73 9.07 14.89
N SER A 6 -20.43 8.10 15.46
CA SER A 6 -19.81 6.94 16.11
C SER A 6 -20.06 5.68 15.27
N PRO A 7 -19.05 4.83 15.05
CA PRO A 7 -19.23 3.52 14.42
C PRO A 7 -19.91 2.48 15.35
N ALA A 8 -19.98 2.73 16.65
CA ALA A 8 -20.55 1.80 17.62
C ALA A 8 -22.00 1.41 17.30
N GLY A 9 -22.32 0.12 17.41
CA GLY A 9 -23.64 -0.44 17.07
C GLY A 9 -23.91 -0.55 15.56
N LYS A 10 -22.92 -0.24 14.71
CA LYS A 10 -22.96 -0.45 13.27
C LYS A 10 -22.28 -1.76 12.91
N SER A 11 -22.42 -2.20 11.65
CA SER A 11 -21.75 -3.41 11.15
C SER A 11 -20.71 -3.06 10.12
N LEU A 12 -19.57 -3.75 10.18
CA LEU A 12 -18.46 -3.65 9.24
C LEU A 12 -18.32 -4.97 8.47
N PHE A 13 -18.42 -4.89 7.15
CA PHE A 13 -18.10 -6.00 6.25
C PHE A 13 -16.62 -5.96 5.90
N VAL A 14 -15.88 -7.00 6.29
CA VAL A 14 -14.44 -7.12 6.00
C VAL A 14 -14.29 -7.88 4.69
N ALA A 15 -14.01 -7.13 3.61
CA ALA A 15 -13.89 -7.63 2.24
C ALA A 15 -12.44 -8.08 1.94
N ASN A 16 -11.88 -8.88 2.83
CA ASN A 16 -10.50 -9.39 2.70
C ASN A 16 -10.36 -10.72 3.46
N ARG A 17 -9.17 -11.30 3.43
CA ARG A 17 -8.79 -12.56 4.07
C ARG A 17 -7.46 -12.44 4.82
N GLY A 18 -7.03 -13.55 5.39
CA GLY A 18 -5.71 -13.62 6.00
C GLY A 18 -5.61 -12.84 7.31
N GLU A 19 -4.39 -12.45 7.67
CA GLU A 19 -4.12 -11.74 8.92
C GLU A 19 -4.78 -10.35 8.96
N ILE A 20 -4.87 -9.66 7.80
CA ILE A 20 -5.50 -8.33 7.76
C ILE A 20 -7.00 -8.39 8.03
N ALA A 21 -7.68 -9.47 7.66
CA ALA A 21 -9.08 -9.65 7.99
C ALA A 21 -9.28 -9.79 9.52
N VAL A 22 -8.41 -10.56 10.17
CA VAL A 22 -8.38 -10.67 11.64
C VAL A 22 -8.10 -9.31 12.29
N ARG A 23 -7.09 -8.58 11.78
CA ARG A 23 -6.70 -7.25 12.30
C ARG A 23 -7.84 -6.24 12.21
N VAL A 24 -8.48 -6.15 11.04
CA VAL A 24 -9.61 -5.23 10.81
C VAL A 24 -10.82 -5.62 11.66
N GLY A 25 -11.14 -6.90 11.71
CA GLY A 25 -12.27 -7.41 12.51
C GLY A 25 -12.10 -7.13 14.01
N ARG A 26 -10.89 -7.32 14.54
CA ARG A 26 -10.60 -6.99 15.95
C ARG A 26 -10.70 -5.51 16.23
N ALA A 27 -10.26 -4.63 15.32
CA ALA A 27 -10.44 -3.19 15.44
C ALA A 27 -11.95 -2.80 15.43
N ALA A 28 -12.74 -3.43 14.55
CA ALA A 28 -14.19 -3.21 14.53
C ALA A 28 -14.85 -3.57 15.86
N LYS A 29 -14.52 -4.73 16.43
CA LYS A 29 -15.03 -5.16 17.76
C LYS A 29 -14.61 -4.20 18.86
N ALA A 30 -13.37 -3.73 18.85
CA ALA A 30 -12.89 -2.75 19.83
C ALA A 30 -13.67 -1.41 19.76
N LEU A 31 -14.18 -1.05 18.58
CA LEU A 31 -15.05 0.10 18.35
C LEU A 31 -16.54 -0.18 18.63
N GLY A 32 -16.90 -1.37 19.11
CA GLY A 32 -18.28 -1.77 19.39
C GLY A 32 -19.12 -2.02 18.13
N MET A 33 -18.47 -2.38 17.02
CA MET A 33 -19.14 -2.76 15.78
C MET A 33 -19.36 -4.27 15.69
N GLU A 34 -20.38 -4.66 14.94
CA GLU A 34 -20.55 -6.04 14.49
C GLU A 34 -19.56 -6.33 13.35
N TRP A 35 -18.78 -7.39 13.48
CA TRP A 35 -17.86 -7.85 12.44
C TRP A 35 -18.53 -8.89 11.54
N ILE A 36 -18.71 -8.56 10.25
CA ILE A 36 -19.18 -9.46 9.20
C ILE A 36 -18.00 -9.83 8.32
N GLN A 37 -17.61 -11.10 8.30
CA GLN A 37 -16.47 -11.57 7.53
C GLN A 37 -16.87 -12.14 6.17
N ALA A 38 -16.28 -11.61 5.09
CA ALA A 38 -16.34 -12.23 3.77
C ALA A 38 -15.38 -13.42 3.67
N HIS A 39 -15.79 -14.51 3.06
CA HIS A 39 -14.88 -15.63 2.79
C HIS A 39 -15.24 -16.35 1.49
N SER A 40 -14.22 -16.90 0.81
CA SER A 40 -14.43 -17.87 -0.25
C SER A 40 -14.68 -19.26 0.33
N GLU A 41 -15.11 -20.21 -0.49
CA GLU A 41 -15.21 -21.63 -0.09
C GLU A 41 -13.92 -22.15 0.57
N ALA A 42 -12.74 -21.77 0.03
CA ALA A 42 -11.44 -22.22 0.56
C ALA A 42 -11.08 -21.62 1.92
N ASP A 43 -11.68 -20.49 2.29
CA ASP A 43 -11.40 -19.75 3.52
C ASP A 43 -12.51 -19.94 4.59
N ALA A 44 -13.43 -20.88 4.41
CA ALA A 44 -14.53 -21.12 5.35
C ALA A 44 -14.06 -21.40 6.79
N GLU A 45 -12.86 -21.96 6.95
CA GLU A 45 -12.25 -22.29 8.23
C GLU A 45 -11.19 -21.27 8.69
N MET A 46 -10.98 -20.14 7.98
CA MET A 46 -9.96 -19.17 8.40
C MET A 46 -10.30 -18.54 9.76
N LEU A 47 -9.26 -18.12 10.50
CA LEU A 47 -9.41 -17.56 11.84
C LEU A 47 -10.39 -16.38 11.88
N ALA A 48 -10.38 -15.52 10.87
CA ALA A 48 -11.30 -14.40 10.75
C ALA A 48 -12.77 -14.83 10.69
N VAL A 49 -13.10 -15.95 10.05
CA VAL A 49 -14.48 -16.53 10.05
C VAL A 49 -14.86 -17.03 11.44
N ARG A 50 -13.92 -17.67 12.15
CA ARG A 50 -14.15 -18.20 13.49
C ARG A 50 -14.36 -17.10 14.56
N GLU A 51 -13.67 -15.97 14.40
CA GLU A 51 -13.75 -14.86 15.34
C GLU A 51 -14.88 -13.85 15.02
N ALA A 52 -15.37 -13.82 13.78
CA ALA A 52 -16.41 -12.89 13.35
C ALA A 52 -17.75 -13.16 14.04
N ASP A 53 -18.59 -12.12 14.16
CA ASP A 53 -19.95 -12.26 14.66
C ASP A 53 -20.86 -12.93 13.62
N ARG A 54 -20.59 -12.65 12.32
CA ARG A 54 -21.19 -13.33 11.17
C ARG A 54 -20.17 -13.54 10.06
N ALA A 55 -20.38 -14.58 9.25
CA ALA A 55 -19.59 -14.83 8.05
C ALA A 55 -20.50 -14.96 6.82
N VAL A 56 -19.99 -14.53 5.67
CA VAL A 56 -20.72 -14.56 4.41
C VAL A 56 -19.80 -15.11 3.31
N GLU A 57 -20.24 -16.19 2.68
CA GLU A 57 -19.54 -16.75 1.54
C GLU A 57 -19.73 -15.87 0.30
N ILE A 58 -18.63 -15.54 -0.36
CA ILE A 58 -18.59 -14.69 -1.54
C ILE A 58 -18.21 -15.46 -2.83
N GLY A 59 -18.14 -16.78 -2.79
CA GLY A 59 -17.94 -17.63 -3.96
C GLY A 59 -16.77 -18.61 -3.84
N PRO A 60 -16.38 -19.24 -4.97
CA PRO A 60 -15.40 -20.30 -5.00
C PRO A 60 -13.97 -19.83 -4.65
N ALA A 61 -13.05 -20.79 -4.51
CA ALA A 61 -11.66 -20.55 -4.10
C ALA A 61 -10.89 -19.57 -5.00
N GLN A 62 -11.20 -19.51 -6.31
CA GLN A 62 -10.50 -18.59 -7.22
C GLN A 62 -10.80 -17.13 -6.87
N ALA A 63 -9.75 -16.33 -6.62
CA ALA A 63 -9.88 -14.92 -6.24
C ALA A 63 -10.70 -14.10 -7.24
N THR A 64 -10.56 -14.36 -8.56
CA THR A 64 -11.31 -13.68 -9.62
C THR A 64 -12.80 -13.95 -9.61
N LYS A 65 -13.26 -14.98 -8.87
CA LYS A 65 -14.67 -15.36 -8.71
C LYS A 65 -15.19 -15.13 -7.29
N SER A 66 -14.40 -14.53 -6.43
CA SER A 66 -14.70 -14.23 -5.02
C SER A 66 -14.15 -12.85 -4.63
N TYR A 67 -12.98 -12.74 -4.03
CA TYR A 67 -12.41 -11.49 -3.49
C TYR A 67 -12.13 -10.41 -4.53
N LEU A 68 -11.96 -10.74 -5.82
CA LEU A 68 -11.77 -9.79 -6.92
C LEU A 68 -13.05 -9.52 -7.73
N ASP A 69 -14.16 -10.18 -7.39
CA ASP A 69 -15.47 -9.93 -7.99
C ASP A 69 -16.20 -8.83 -7.23
N ALA A 70 -16.02 -7.58 -7.67
CA ALA A 70 -16.60 -6.41 -7.03
C ALA A 70 -18.12 -6.48 -6.87
N ASP A 71 -18.84 -7.00 -7.90
CA ASP A 71 -20.30 -7.07 -7.87
C ASP A 71 -20.77 -8.07 -6.82
N ARG A 72 -20.12 -9.20 -6.73
CA ARG A 72 -20.41 -10.25 -5.76
C ARG A 72 -20.13 -9.78 -4.32
N VAL A 73 -18.99 -9.13 -4.10
CA VAL A 73 -18.62 -8.58 -2.78
C VAL A 73 -19.63 -7.52 -2.33
N VAL A 74 -20.01 -6.58 -3.20
CA VAL A 74 -20.99 -5.53 -2.88
C VAL A 74 -22.37 -6.14 -2.62
N ALA A 75 -22.81 -7.09 -3.44
CA ALA A 75 -24.10 -7.78 -3.24
C ALA A 75 -24.14 -8.53 -1.91
N ALA A 76 -23.06 -9.22 -1.55
CA ALA A 76 -22.93 -9.93 -0.28
C ALA A 76 -22.97 -8.97 0.93
N ALA A 77 -22.20 -7.88 0.89
CA ALA A 77 -22.19 -6.87 1.95
C ALA A 77 -23.58 -6.23 2.13
N ARG A 78 -24.25 -5.87 1.04
CA ARG A 78 -25.60 -5.31 1.04
C ARG A 78 -26.64 -6.30 1.61
N SER A 79 -26.59 -7.55 1.16
CA SER A 79 -27.50 -8.60 1.64
C SER A 79 -27.31 -8.91 3.12
N ALA A 80 -26.08 -8.77 3.61
CA ALA A 80 -25.77 -8.90 5.02
C ALA A 80 -26.20 -7.68 5.87
N GLY A 81 -26.68 -6.61 5.24
CA GLY A 81 -27.06 -5.37 5.93
C GLY A 81 -25.88 -4.60 6.51
N ALA A 82 -24.72 -4.69 5.86
CA ALA A 82 -23.52 -3.97 6.29
C ALA A 82 -23.71 -2.46 6.19
N HIS A 83 -23.19 -1.72 7.17
CA HIS A 83 -23.14 -0.25 7.13
C HIS A 83 -21.89 0.26 6.43
N ALA A 84 -20.79 -0.47 6.56
CA ALA A 84 -19.51 -0.11 5.98
C ALA A 84 -18.76 -1.34 5.43
N VAL A 85 -17.86 -1.11 4.48
CA VAL A 85 -17.00 -2.13 3.87
C VAL A 85 -15.55 -1.70 4.03
N HIS A 86 -14.72 -2.55 4.65
CA HIS A 86 -13.29 -2.36 4.76
C HIS A 86 -12.57 -3.31 3.80
N PRO A 87 -11.81 -2.81 2.82
CA PRO A 87 -11.16 -3.64 1.82
C PRO A 87 -9.83 -4.26 2.28
N GLY A 88 -9.27 -3.82 3.42
CA GLY A 88 -7.93 -4.19 3.85
C GLY A 88 -6.86 -3.67 2.88
N TYR A 89 -5.94 -4.54 2.47
CA TYR A 89 -4.95 -4.30 1.42
C TYR A 89 -4.99 -5.41 0.35
N GLY A 90 -4.42 -5.15 -0.84
CA GLY A 90 -4.52 -6.07 -1.97
C GLY A 90 -5.96 -6.18 -2.51
N PHE A 91 -6.25 -7.19 -3.32
CA PHE A 91 -7.55 -7.41 -3.96
C PHE A 91 -8.20 -6.13 -4.51
N LEU A 92 -9.31 -5.69 -3.89
CA LEU A 92 -10.10 -4.53 -4.35
C LEU A 92 -9.78 -3.23 -3.60
N SER A 93 -8.77 -3.21 -2.72
CA SER A 93 -8.49 -2.06 -1.84
C SER A 93 -8.14 -0.77 -2.59
N GLU A 94 -7.53 -0.87 -3.76
CA GLU A 94 -7.16 0.27 -4.63
C GLU A 94 -8.00 0.34 -5.92
N ASN A 95 -9.19 -0.27 -5.88
CA ASN A 95 -10.09 -0.28 -7.02
C ASN A 95 -11.16 0.82 -6.88
N ALA A 96 -10.99 1.92 -7.62
CA ALA A 96 -11.91 3.06 -7.60
C ALA A 96 -13.35 2.68 -7.98
N ALA A 97 -13.52 1.76 -8.94
CA ALA A 97 -14.85 1.30 -9.36
C ALA A 97 -15.54 0.49 -8.25
N PHE A 98 -14.80 -0.32 -7.50
CA PHE A 98 -15.32 -1.02 -6.33
C PHE A 98 -15.75 -0.05 -5.22
N ALA A 99 -14.88 0.93 -4.88
CA ALA A 99 -15.20 1.93 -3.88
C ALA A 99 -16.49 2.69 -4.24
N ARG A 100 -16.65 3.08 -5.51
CA ARG A 100 -17.86 3.73 -6.03
C ARG A 100 -19.09 2.83 -5.90
N LYS A 101 -18.99 1.56 -6.27
CA LYS A 101 -20.09 0.60 -6.13
C LYS A 101 -20.55 0.40 -4.68
N VAL A 102 -19.61 0.43 -3.73
CA VAL A 102 -19.93 0.38 -2.29
C VAL A 102 -20.73 1.62 -1.87
N GLU A 103 -20.27 2.82 -2.27
CA GLU A 103 -20.94 4.09 -1.96
C GLU A 103 -22.32 4.20 -2.66
N ASP A 104 -22.42 3.81 -3.93
CA ASP A 104 -23.68 3.78 -4.69
C ASP A 104 -24.71 2.80 -4.09
N ALA A 105 -24.23 1.75 -3.42
CA ALA A 105 -25.09 0.81 -2.69
C ALA A 105 -25.55 1.34 -1.32
N GLY A 106 -25.19 2.59 -0.96
CA GLY A 106 -25.56 3.25 0.30
C GLY A 106 -24.72 2.81 1.50
N MET A 107 -23.58 2.17 1.28
CA MET A 107 -22.64 1.76 2.32
C MET A 107 -21.43 2.70 2.36
N ILE A 108 -20.74 2.75 3.49
CA ILE A 108 -19.51 3.52 3.67
C ILE A 108 -18.33 2.68 3.18
N PHE A 109 -17.52 3.23 2.26
CA PHE A 109 -16.22 2.64 1.94
C PHE A 109 -15.17 3.14 2.94
N VAL A 110 -14.51 2.21 3.65
CA VAL A 110 -13.45 2.55 4.61
C VAL A 110 -12.14 2.72 3.86
N GLY A 111 -11.89 3.96 3.46
CA GLY A 111 -10.75 4.34 2.64
C GLY A 111 -10.97 5.71 1.96
N PRO A 112 -10.10 6.09 1.02
CA PRO A 112 -10.24 7.33 0.27
C PRO A 112 -11.45 7.33 -0.65
N SER A 113 -11.80 8.50 -1.19
CA SER A 113 -12.86 8.60 -2.20
C SER A 113 -12.47 7.85 -3.48
N PRO A 114 -13.45 7.36 -4.27
CA PRO A 114 -13.18 6.73 -5.55
C PRO A 114 -12.33 7.59 -6.48
N ASP A 115 -12.55 8.92 -6.47
CA ASP A 115 -11.81 9.87 -7.32
C ASP A 115 -10.35 10.02 -6.84
N THR A 116 -10.12 10.03 -5.53
CA THR A 116 -8.76 10.05 -4.96
C THR A 116 -8.01 8.76 -5.29
N ILE A 117 -8.67 7.59 -5.17
CA ILE A 117 -8.08 6.31 -5.57
C ILE A 117 -7.70 6.32 -7.06
N ALA A 118 -8.60 6.76 -7.93
CA ALA A 118 -8.34 6.83 -9.37
C ALA A 118 -7.19 7.78 -9.70
N ARG A 119 -7.17 8.98 -9.09
CA ARG A 119 -6.13 10.00 -9.30
C ARG A 119 -4.76 9.52 -8.85
N MET A 120 -4.66 8.94 -7.66
CA MET A 120 -3.37 8.48 -7.11
C MET A 120 -2.91 7.15 -7.71
N GLY A 121 -3.82 6.35 -8.27
CA GLY A 121 -3.50 5.13 -9.02
C GLY A 121 -2.99 5.40 -10.44
N ASP A 122 -3.24 6.58 -11.01
CA ASP A 122 -2.67 7.00 -12.28
C ASP A 122 -1.29 7.63 -12.04
N LYS A 123 -0.22 7.02 -12.59
CA LYS A 123 1.17 7.44 -12.34
C LYS A 123 1.47 8.87 -12.77
N VAL A 124 0.85 9.33 -13.86
CA VAL A 124 1.05 10.70 -14.37
C VAL A 124 0.33 11.69 -13.45
N ALA A 125 -0.95 11.45 -13.16
CA ALA A 125 -1.74 12.31 -12.29
C ALA A 125 -1.19 12.36 -10.85
N ALA A 126 -0.70 11.22 -10.31
CA ALA A 126 -0.06 11.17 -9.00
C ALA A 126 1.25 11.97 -8.97
N ARG A 127 2.09 11.86 -10.03
CA ARG A 127 3.32 12.65 -10.14
C ARG A 127 3.03 14.14 -10.26
N GLU A 128 2.06 14.54 -11.08
CA GLU A 128 1.63 15.94 -11.20
C GLU A 128 1.11 16.50 -9.87
N ALA A 129 0.30 15.73 -9.14
CA ALA A 129 -0.17 16.10 -7.82
C ALA A 129 1.00 16.26 -6.82
N ALA A 130 1.97 15.34 -6.86
CA ALA A 130 3.16 15.41 -6.01
C ALA A 130 3.98 16.67 -6.29
N ILE A 131 4.25 17.00 -7.55
CA ILE A 131 4.96 18.22 -7.96
C ILE A 131 4.21 19.45 -7.47
N ALA A 132 2.89 19.54 -7.70
CA ALA A 132 2.06 20.65 -7.28
C ALA A 132 2.05 20.86 -5.77
N ALA A 133 2.14 19.78 -4.97
CA ALA A 133 2.24 19.82 -3.52
C ALA A 133 3.68 20.08 -2.98
N GLY A 134 4.67 20.24 -3.88
CA GLY A 134 6.07 20.41 -3.50
C GLY A 134 6.70 19.15 -2.90
N VAL A 135 6.22 17.98 -3.32
CA VAL A 135 6.84 16.69 -2.98
C VAL A 135 8.01 16.43 -3.91
N PRO A 136 9.18 16.04 -3.39
CA PRO A 136 10.34 15.74 -4.21
C PRO A 136 10.06 14.57 -5.17
N VAL A 137 10.35 14.76 -6.44
CA VAL A 137 10.23 13.73 -7.48
C VAL A 137 11.59 13.48 -8.14
N ALA A 138 11.79 12.28 -8.70
CA ALA A 138 13.01 12.00 -9.47
C ALA A 138 13.18 13.03 -10.59
N GLN A 139 14.38 13.55 -10.75
CA GLN A 139 14.70 14.37 -11.91
C GLN A 139 14.55 13.53 -13.18
N GLY A 140 13.97 14.11 -14.22
CA GLY A 140 13.69 13.36 -15.44
C GLY A 140 13.18 14.26 -16.56
N SER A 141 12.83 13.62 -17.68
CA SER A 141 12.23 14.31 -18.82
C SER A 141 10.81 14.79 -18.49
N GLU A 142 10.44 15.98 -19.01
CA GLU A 142 9.09 16.54 -18.91
C GLU A 142 8.09 15.87 -19.87
N GLY A 143 8.30 14.62 -20.19
CA GLY A 143 7.47 13.89 -21.14
C GLY A 143 8.30 12.91 -21.95
N ARG A 144 7.72 12.45 -23.05
CA ARG A 144 8.39 11.53 -23.98
C ARG A 144 9.60 12.20 -24.61
N VAL A 145 10.69 11.48 -24.63
CA VAL A 145 11.93 11.92 -25.27
C VAL A 145 11.89 11.51 -26.74
N PRO A 146 11.97 12.46 -27.70
CA PRO A 146 11.72 12.16 -29.10
C PRO A 146 12.84 11.34 -29.75
N ASP A 147 14.10 11.62 -29.40
CA ASP A 147 15.26 11.02 -29.98
C ASP A 147 16.45 10.98 -29.02
N VAL A 148 17.58 10.42 -29.51
CA VAL A 148 18.78 10.24 -28.68
C VAL A 148 19.50 11.57 -28.41
N GLU A 149 19.38 12.57 -29.27
CA GLU A 149 20.02 13.87 -29.05
C GLU A 149 19.31 14.64 -27.93
N ALA A 150 17.98 14.68 -27.95
CA ALA A 150 17.20 15.22 -26.83
C ALA A 150 17.45 14.43 -25.51
N ALA A 151 17.64 13.11 -25.63
CA ALA A 151 18.00 12.28 -24.48
C ALA A 151 19.34 12.68 -23.86
N ARG A 152 20.36 13.00 -24.69
CA ARG A 152 21.67 13.47 -24.22
C ARG A 152 21.58 14.80 -23.49
N GLU A 153 20.85 15.77 -24.05
CA GLU A 153 20.66 17.08 -23.42
C GLU A 153 20.00 16.96 -22.06
N ILE A 154 18.93 16.16 -21.96
CA ILE A 154 18.23 15.90 -20.71
C ILE A 154 19.16 15.20 -19.73
N ALA A 155 19.87 14.15 -20.14
CA ALA A 155 20.79 13.42 -19.28
C ALA A 155 21.96 14.26 -18.78
N ALA A 156 22.46 15.23 -19.60
CA ALA A 156 23.47 16.19 -19.16
C ALA A 156 22.96 17.10 -18.02
N GLY A 157 21.67 17.46 -18.03
CA GLY A 157 21.06 18.23 -16.95
C GLY A 157 20.80 17.42 -15.68
N ILE A 158 20.44 16.15 -15.80
CA ILE A 158 20.17 15.24 -14.68
C ILE A 158 21.48 14.74 -14.03
N GLY A 159 22.48 14.44 -14.86
CA GLY A 159 23.69 13.72 -14.50
C GLY A 159 23.54 12.20 -14.60
N TYR A 160 24.62 11.52 -15.01
CA TYR A 160 24.66 10.06 -15.08
C TYR A 160 24.87 9.43 -13.70
N PRO A 161 24.37 8.20 -13.47
CA PRO A 161 23.60 7.36 -14.40
C PRO A 161 22.16 7.81 -14.57
N VAL A 162 21.58 7.54 -15.74
CA VAL A 162 20.16 7.78 -16.02
C VAL A 162 19.44 6.49 -16.39
N MET A 163 18.16 6.45 -16.09
CA MET A 163 17.27 5.34 -16.39
C MET A 163 16.41 5.67 -17.62
N ILE A 164 16.41 4.80 -18.60
CA ILE A 164 15.55 4.83 -19.78
C ILE A 164 14.35 3.96 -19.49
N LYS A 165 13.14 4.52 -19.57
CA LYS A 165 11.87 3.84 -19.30
C LYS A 165 10.95 3.88 -20.49
N ALA A 166 10.31 2.75 -20.84
CA ALA A 166 9.24 2.72 -21.83
C ALA A 166 7.97 3.39 -21.28
N ALA A 167 7.35 4.26 -22.08
CA ALA A 167 6.12 4.98 -21.72
C ALA A 167 4.95 4.03 -21.43
N ALA A 168 4.80 2.99 -22.22
CA ALA A 168 3.78 1.96 -22.08
C ALA A 168 4.23 0.78 -21.19
N GLY A 169 5.45 0.82 -20.61
CA GLY A 169 6.02 -0.23 -19.77
C GLY A 169 5.49 -0.19 -18.34
N GLY A 170 5.38 -1.37 -17.74
CA GLY A 170 4.97 -1.53 -16.33
C GLY A 170 5.68 -2.71 -15.65
N GLY A 171 5.68 -2.75 -14.31
CA GLY A 171 6.24 -3.87 -13.55
C GLY A 171 7.75 -4.08 -13.75
N GLY A 172 8.52 -3.02 -14.08
CA GLY A 172 9.96 -3.09 -14.30
C GLY A 172 10.39 -3.64 -15.66
N ARG A 173 9.47 -3.87 -16.60
CA ARG A 173 9.77 -4.21 -17.99
C ARG A 173 10.00 -2.94 -18.80
N GLY A 174 10.99 -2.98 -19.71
CA GLY A 174 11.35 -1.85 -20.56
C GLY A 174 12.17 -0.78 -19.83
N ILE A 175 12.95 -1.16 -18.80
CA ILE A 175 13.86 -0.29 -18.06
C ILE A 175 15.30 -0.66 -18.42
N ARG A 176 16.12 0.35 -18.73
CA ARG A 176 17.57 0.22 -18.95
C ARG A 176 18.31 1.34 -18.22
N VAL A 177 19.50 1.04 -17.71
CA VAL A 177 20.36 2.02 -17.06
C VAL A 177 21.52 2.36 -18.01
N ALA A 178 21.71 3.65 -18.25
CA ALA A 178 22.83 4.20 -18.97
C ALA A 178 23.81 4.85 -17.98
N GLU A 179 24.99 4.26 -17.83
CA GLU A 179 26.02 4.73 -16.91
C GLU A 179 26.76 5.94 -17.46
N THR A 180 26.79 6.04 -18.78
CA THR A 180 27.54 7.07 -19.55
C THR A 180 26.71 7.55 -20.73
N GLU A 181 27.14 8.66 -21.33
CA GLU A 181 26.58 9.17 -22.60
C GLU A 181 26.67 8.13 -23.72
N ALA A 182 27.81 7.41 -23.80
CA ALA A 182 27.99 6.35 -24.80
C ALA A 182 26.97 5.20 -24.59
N ASP A 183 26.68 4.83 -23.35
CA ASP A 183 25.64 3.86 -23.06
C ASP A 183 24.26 4.38 -23.46
N LEU A 184 23.94 5.63 -23.13
CA LEU A 184 22.68 6.25 -23.52
C LEU A 184 22.47 6.21 -25.02
N ALA A 185 23.51 6.61 -25.81
CA ALA A 185 23.44 6.61 -27.25
C ALA A 185 23.18 5.21 -27.85
N ARG A 186 23.72 4.19 -27.22
CA ARG A 186 23.55 2.79 -27.65
C ARG A 186 22.22 2.21 -27.20
N LEU A 187 21.81 2.44 -25.91
CA LEU A 187 20.68 1.79 -25.30
C LEU A 187 19.34 2.43 -25.63
N PHE A 188 19.32 3.75 -25.90
CA PHE A 188 18.08 4.47 -26.17
C PHE A 188 17.33 3.94 -27.42
N PRO A 189 17.98 3.81 -28.61
CA PRO A 189 17.28 3.27 -29.77
C PRO A 189 16.89 1.80 -29.59
N GLN A 190 17.67 1.01 -28.87
CA GLN A 190 17.33 -0.39 -28.57
C GLN A 190 16.07 -0.47 -27.67
N ALA A 191 16.01 0.37 -26.64
CA ALA A 191 14.85 0.44 -25.75
C ALA A 191 13.58 0.88 -26.50
N ALA A 192 13.69 1.83 -27.44
CA ALA A 192 12.56 2.25 -28.27
C ALA A 192 12.03 1.12 -29.16
N GLN A 193 12.92 0.36 -29.80
CA GLN A 193 12.54 -0.80 -30.63
C GLN A 193 11.87 -1.90 -29.80
N GLU A 194 12.42 -2.21 -28.63
CA GLU A 194 11.85 -3.21 -27.72
C GLU A 194 10.48 -2.77 -27.19
N ALA A 195 10.35 -1.50 -26.80
CA ALA A 195 9.08 -0.94 -26.34
C ALA A 195 8.01 -0.99 -27.45
N GLN A 196 8.38 -0.65 -28.69
CA GLN A 196 7.51 -0.75 -29.85
C GLN A 196 7.07 -2.20 -30.11
N ALA A 197 7.99 -3.15 -30.00
CA ALA A 197 7.69 -4.57 -30.23
C ALA A 197 6.83 -5.17 -29.11
N ALA A 198 7.09 -4.81 -27.84
CA ALA A 198 6.43 -5.40 -26.69
C ALA A 198 5.08 -4.76 -26.35
N PHE A 199 4.94 -3.45 -26.59
CA PHE A 199 3.80 -2.65 -26.12
C PHE A 199 3.05 -1.93 -27.25
N GLY A 200 3.57 -1.98 -28.50
CA GLY A 200 3.00 -1.21 -29.62
C GLY A 200 3.31 0.31 -29.55
N ASP A 201 4.11 0.74 -28.61
CA ASP A 201 4.49 2.14 -28.36
C ASP A 201 5.97 2.23 -27.99
N GLY A 202 6.75 2.87 -28.86
CA GLY A 202 8.20 3.08 -28.70
C GLY A 202 8.58 4.31 -27.89
N GLY A 203 7.63 5.03 -27.31
CA GLY A 203 7.87 6.22 -26.50
C GLY A 203 8.71 5.92 -25.26
N LEU A 204 9.70 6.76 -24.98
CA LEU A 204 10.61 6.62 -23.85
C LEU A 204 10.63 7.87 -22.99
N TYR A 205 10.94 7.69 -21.70
CA TYR A 205 11.26 8.72 -20.71
C TYR A 205 12.68 8.52 -20.19
N LEU A 206 13.28 9.60 -19.69
CA LEU A 206 14.48 9.53 -18.89
C LEU A 206 14.19 9.92 -17.44
N GLU A 207 14.83 9.22 -16.53
CA GLU A 207 14.83 9.59 -15.11
C GLU A 207 16.21 9.37 -14.51
N GLN A 208 16.51 10.12 -13.46
CA GLN A 208 17.69 9.90 -12.65
C GLN A 208 17.69 8.46 -12.11
N PHE A 209 18.81 7.76 -12.26
CA PHE A 209 19.00 6.48 -11.60
C PHE A 209 19.66 6.68 -10.24
N ILE A 210 18.96 6.34 -9.18
CA ILE A 210 19.47 6.40 -7.81
C ILE A 210 20.10 5.06 -7.50
N ARG A 211 21.43 5.05 -7.35
CA ARG A 211 22.21 3.88 -6.97
C ARG A 211 22.15 3.73 -5.46
N ASP A 212 21.98 2.48 -4.97
CA ASP A 212 21.91 2.19 -3.54
C ASP A 212 20.80 2.95 -2.78
N GLY A 213 19.74 3.32 -3.51
CA GLY A 213 18.60 4.01 -2.94
C GLY A 213 17.90 3.18 -1.86
N ARG A 214 17.49 3.85 -0.78
CA ARG A 214 16.70 3.25 0.28
C ARG A 214 15.22 3.43 -0.01
N HIS A 215 14.44 2.38 0.19
CA HIS A 215 12.99 2.45 0.11
C HIS A 215 12.45 2.99 1.44
N VAL A 216 12.04 4.23 1.42
CA VAL A 216 11.46 4.92 2.59
C VAL A 216 10.02 5.28 2.24
N GLU A 217 9.12 5.13 3.21
CA GLU A 217 7.71 5.42 3.02
C GLU A 217 7.13 6.16 4.21
N VAL A 218 6.22 7.10 3.97
CA VAL A 218 5.60 7.91 5.03
C VAL A 218 4.15 7.49 5.21
N GLN A 219 3.80 7.10 6.44
CA GLN A 219 2.41 6.83 6.83
C GLN A 219 1.65 8.13 7.04
N VAL A 220 0.55 8.31 6.31
CA VAL A 220 -0.37 9.41 6.54
C VAL A 220 -1.76 8.90 6.93
N MET A 221 -2.51 9.76 7.62
CA MET A 221 -3.93 9.59 7.92
C MET A 221 -4.63 10.91 7.64
N GLY A 222 -5.69 10.88 6.85
CA GLY A 222 -6.48 12.06 6.53
C GLY A 222 -7.95 11.88 6.87
N ASP A 223 -8.66 12.99 7.12
CA ASP A 223 -10.11 13.02 7.33
C ASP A 223 -10.89 13.61 6.14
N GLY A 224 -10.19 13.88 5.04
CA GLY A 224 -10.72 14.51 3.84
C GLY A 224 -10.48 16.03 3.81
N THR A 225 -10.04 16.62 4.90
CA THR A 225 -9.77 18.08 5.02
C THR A 225 -8.36 18.32 5.56
N HIS A 226 -7.99 17.60 6.61
CA HIS A 226 -6.69 17.66 7.27
C HIS A 226 -6.02 16.28 7.19
N ALA A 227 -4.71 16.28 7.24
CA ALA A 227 -3.90 15.07 7.33
C ALA A 227 -2.81 15.22 8.39
N VAL A 228 -2.43 14.07 8.96
CA VAL A 228 -1.27 13.94 9.85
C VAL A 228 -0.38 12.82 9.34
N HIS A 229 0.93 12.90 9.62
CA HIS A 229 1.85 11.79 9.41
C HIS A 229 2.10 11.02 10.71
N PHE A 230 2.37 9.73 10.57
CA PHE A 230 2.81 8.84 11.65
C PHE A 230 4.25 8.40 11.43
N TYR A 231 5.08 9.32 10.94
CA TYR A 231 6.45 9.12 10.56
C TYR A 231 6.64 8.09 9.43
N GLU A 232 7.88 7.74 9.21
CA GLU A 232 8.30 6.91 8.11
C GLU A 232 8.72 5.51 8.56
N ARG A 233 8.74 4.62 7.56
CA ARG A 233 9.30 3.27 7.64
C ARG A 233 10.40 3.11 6.59
N GLU A 234 11.35 2.24 6.85
CA GLU A 234 12.30 1.77 5.86
C GLU A 234 11.97 0.33 5.45
N CYS A 235 11.88 0.08 4.14
CA CYS A 235 11.47 -1.18 3.54
C CYS A 235 12.46 -1.64 2.45
N SER A 236 13.76 -1.34 2.60
CA SER A 236 14.78 -1.61 1.59
C SER A 236 15.13 -3.10 1.47
N LEU A 237 14.91 -3.90 2.51
CA LEU A 237 15.16 -5.33 2.47
C LEU A 237 14.01 -6.05 1.75
N GLN A 238 14.27 -6.41 0.51
CA GLN A 238 13.27 -6.99 -0.38
C GLN A 238 13.82 -8.26 -1.05
N ARG A 239 12.94 -9.22 -1.29
CA ARG A 239 13.20 -10.37 -2.13
C ARG A 239 12.29 -10.33 -3.36
N ARG A 240 12.87 -10.34 -4.57
CA ARG A 240 12.10 -10.25 -5.83
C ARG A 240 11.13 -9.05 -5.86
N ARG A 241 11.55 -7.91 -5.31
CA ARG A 241 10.76 -6.66 -5.18
C ARG A 241 9.57 -6.76 -4.21
N GLN A 242 9.53 -7.79 -3.37
CA GLN A 242 8.59 -7.90 -2.26
C GLN A 242 9.33 -7.56 -0.96
N LYS A 243 8.75 -6.67 -0.17
CA LYS A 243 9.23 -6.33 1.17
C LYS A 243 9.23 -7.59 2.04
N VAL A 244 10.28 -7.81 2.80
CA VAL A 244 10.41 -8.96 3.73
C VAL A 244 10.78 -8.54 5.14
N TRP A 245 11.28 -7.31 5.27
CA TRP A 245 11.71 -6.70 6.52
C TRP A 245 11.41 -5.21 6.46
N GLU A 246 10.73 -4.71 7.46
CA GLU A 246 10.36 -3.31 7.59
C GLU A 246 10.73 -2.80 8.97
N GLU A 247 11.22 -1.57 9.05
CA GLU A 247 11.57 -0.95 10.33
C GLU A 247 11.04 0.49 10.44
N ALA A 248 10.76 0.91 11.66
CA ALA A 248 10.37 2.29 11.99
C ALA A 248 10.97 2.70 13.35
N PRO A 249 11.46 3.96 13.47
CA PRO A 249 11.70 4.88 12.36
C PRO A 249 12.88 4.46 11.48
N ALA A 250 12.99 4.99 10.26
CA ALA A 250 14.09 4.72 9.35
C ALA A 250 15.42 5.21 9.95
N ALA A 251 16.34 4.26 10.21
CA ALA A 251 17.64 4.59 10.81
C ALA A 251 18.56 5.38 9.86
N CYS A 252 18.28 5.33 8.55
CA CYS A 252 19.08 6.01 7.52
C CYS A 252 18.79 7.51 7.40
N LEU A 253 17.73 8.04 8.02
CA LEU A 253 17.33 9.45 7.88
C LEU A 253 17.85 10.33 9.00
N SER A 254 18.35 11.51 8.63
CA SER A 254 18.57 12.59 9.57
C SER A 254 17.23 13.15 10.10
N PRO A 255 17.23 13.83 11.28
CA PRO A 255 16.02 14.50 11.76
C PRO A 255 15.44 15.50 10.76
N ASP A 256 16.27 16.24 10.04
CA ASP A 256 15.87 17.25 9.05
C ASP A 256 15.26 16.59 7.81
N ALA A 257 15.89 15.53 7.29
CA ALA A 257 15.38 14.75 6.17
C ALA A 257 14.00 14.13 6.51
N ARG A 258 13.86 13.55 7.71
CA ARG A 258 12.60 13.03 8.23
C ARG A 258 11.51 14.10 8.28
N ALA A 259 11.80 15.24 8.91
CA ALA A 259 10.84 16.33 9.01
C ALA A 259 10.41 16.84 7.64
N HIS A 260 11.36 16.97 6.69
CA HIS A 260 11.10 17.43 5.33
C HIS A 260 10.13 16.50 4.59
N ILE A 261 10.41 15.19 4.58
CA ILE A 261 9.61 14.24 3.80
C ILE A 261 8.24 14.00 4.42
N CYS A 262 8.14 13.96 5.76
CA CYS A 262 6.87 13.84 6.46
C CYS A 262 5.96 15.04 6.18
N ALA A 263 6.49 16.27 6.27
CA ALA A 263 5.72 17.48 5.94
C ALA A 263 5.30 17.53 4.47
N ALA A 264 6.16 17.09 3.55
CA ALA A 264 5.81 17.02 2.12
C ALA A 264 4.68 16.02 1.87
N SER A 265 4.69 14.88 2.56
CA SER A 265 3.66 13.84 2.48
C SER A 265 2.29 14.33 2.98
N VAL A 266 2.26 15.10 4.07
CA VAL A 266 1.03 15.71 4.59
C VAL A 266 0.46 16.70 3.58
N ARG A 267 1.30 17.57 3.01
CA ARG A 267 0.83 18.54 1.97
C ARG A 267 0.19 17.84 0.78
N LEU A 268 0.77 16.73 0.29
CA LEU A 268 0.15 15.98 -0.79
C LEU A 268 -1.19 15.39 -0.36
N ALA A 269 -1.26 14.73 0.80
CA ALA A 269 -2.49 14.15 1.31
C ALA A 269 -3.62 15.19 1.44
N GLU A 270 -3.33 16.37 1.99
CA GLU A 270 -4.29 17.48 2.09
C GLU A 270 -4.70 18.01 0.71
N SER A 271 -3.75 18.17 -0.23
CA SER A 271 -4.03 18.70 -1.57
C SER A 271 -4.98 17.85 -2.41
N VAL A 272 -5.07 16.54 -2.09
CA VAL A 272 -5.97 15.59 -2.76
C VAL A 272 -7.22 15.25 -1.93
N GLY A 273 -7.42 15.92 -0.77
CA GLY A 273 -8.54 15.65 0.13
C GLY A 273 -8.54 14.20 0.63
N TYR A 274 -7.37 13.70 1.04
CA TYR A 274 -7.18 12.30 1.39
C TYR A 274 -7.98 11.91 2.64
N ARG A 275 -8.65 10.76 2.61
CA ARG A 275 -9.41 10.19 3.73
C ARG A 275 -8.94 8.77 4.03
N GLY A 276 -8.71 8.45 5.31
CA GLY A 276 -8.22 7.16 5.75
C GLY A 276 -6.70 7.07 5.77
N ALA A 277 -6.16 5.86 6.00
CA ALA A 277 -4.72 5.62 5.96
C ALA A 277 -4.21 5.53 4.52
N GLY A 278 -3.07 6.15 4.29
CA GLY A 278 -2.33 6.06 3.04
C GLY A 278 -0.83 6.08 3.30
N THR A 279 -0.07 5.68 2.29
CA THR A 279 1.39 5.64 2.39
C THR A 279 2.00 6.21 1.13
N LEU A 280 2.89 7.19 1.30
CA LEU A 280 3.67 7.74 0.19
C LEU A 280 5.02 7.04 0.17
N GLU A 281 5.33 6.38 -0.94
CA GLU A 281 6.59 5.65 -1.14
C GLU A 281 7.62 6.52 -1.86
N TYR A 282 8.86 6.44 -1.38
CA TYR A 282 10.00 7.22 -1.88
C TYR A 282 11.23 6.35 -2.06
N LEU A 283 12.04 6.71 -3.03
CA LEU A 283 13.42 6.29 -3.09
C LEU A 283 14.29 7.40 -2.49
N TYR A 284 14.98 7.10 -1.41
CA TYR A 284 15.92 8.02 -0.75
C TYR A 284 17.35 7.75 -1.23
N ASP A 285 18.03 8.78 -1.64
CA ASP A 285 19.45 8.76 -2.00
C ASP A 285 20.28 9.27 -0.82
N PRO A 286 20.95 8.39 -0.04
CA PRO A 286 21.75 8.83 1.10
C PRO A 286 22.95 9.68 0.73
N ALA A 287 23.47 9.54 -0.50
CA ALA A 287 24.65 10.30 -0.93
C ALA A 287 24.33 11.77 -1.23
N ARG A 288 23.07 12.06 -1.59
CA ARG A 288 22.61 13.41 -1.94
C ARG A 288 21.64 13.99 -0.92
N ASP A 289 21.26 13.21 0.09
CA ASP A 289 20.17 13.53 1.04
C ASP A 289 18.89 13.96 0.30
N ALA A 290 18.48 13.17 -0.69
CA ALA A 290 17.41 13.51 -1.61
C ALA A 290 16.37 12.39 -1.72
N PHE A 291 15.11 12.79 -1.86
CA PHE A 291 13.99 11.88 -2.04
C PHE A 291 13.44 11.96 -3.47
N ALA A 292 12.98 10.82 -3.97
CA ALA A 292 12.22 10.72 -5.20
C ALA A 292 10.91 10.00 -4.93
N PHE A 293 9.78 10.69 -5.08
CA PHE A 293 8.44 10.10 -4.97
C PHE A 293 8.27 8.99 -6.00
N LEU A 294 7.79 7.83 -5.56
CA LEU A 294 7.49 6.68 -6.40
C LEU A 294 6.00 6.58 -6.67
N GLU A 295 5.21 6.44 -5.59
CA GLU A 295 3.76 6.28 -5.67
C GLU A 295 3.10 6.54 -4.32
N MET A 296 1.77 6.62 -4.32
CA MET A 296 0.96 6.65 -3.11
C MET A 296 0.04 5.44 -3.07
N ASN A 297 0.22 4.59 -2.06
CA ASN A 297 -0.70 3.50 -1.79
C ASN A 297 -1.92 4.04 -1.05
N THR A 298 -3.11 3.92 -1.67
CA THR A 298 -4.36 4.50 -1.17
C THR A 298 -5.11 3.57 -0.22
N ARG A 299 -4.37 2.92 0.68
CA ARG A 299 -4.84 1.88 1.61
C ARG A 299 -3.91 1.74 2.81
N ILE A 300 -4.33 0.93 3.77
CA ILE A 300 -3.41 0.41 4.79
C ILE A 300 -2.40 -0.56 4.16
N GLN A 301 -1.20 -0.65 4.70
CA GLN A 301 -0.15 -1.57 4.22
C GLN A 301 0.09 -2.73 5.20
N VAL A 302 0.78 -3.79 4.73
CA VAL A 302 1.16 -4.94 5.56
C VAL A 302 1.93 -4.47 6.78
N GLU A 303 2.88 -3.60 6.58
CA GLU A 303 3.88 -3.09 7.52
C GLU A 303 3.39 -1.96 8.45
N HIS A 304 2.07 -1.69 8.49
CA HIS A 304 1.52 -0.70 9.43
C HIS A 304 1.81 -0.98 10.92
N PRO A 305 1.99 -2.24 11.36
CA PRO A 305 2.27 -2.56 12.75
C PRO A 305 3.52 -1.88 13.32
N VAL A 306 4.61 -1.70 12.55
CA VAL A 306 5.80 -1.02 13.08
C VAL A 306 5.53 0.45 13.40
N THR A 307 4.68 1.11 12.60
CA THR A 307 4.22 2.47 12.89
C THR A 307 3.35 2.52 14.15
N GLU A 308 2.43 1.57 14.30
CA GLU A 308 1.59 1.48 15.49
C GLU A 308 2.43 1.23 16.76
N MET A 309 3.47 0.39 16.65
CA MET A 309 4.35 0.07 17.77
C MET A 309 5.15 1.27 18.27
N ILE A 310 5.64 2.13 17.36
CA ILE A 310 6.45 3.30 17.74
C ILE A 310 5.61 4.53 18.08
N THR A 311 4.33 4.58 17.70
CA THR A 311 3.47 5.75 17.96
C THR A 311 2.38 5.46 18.98
N GLY A 312 2.12 4.21 19.30
CA GLY A 312 1.05 3.80 20.21
C GLY A 312 -0.35 4.03 19.63
N PHE A 313 -0.48 4.23 18.31
CA PHE A 313 -1.72 4.63 17.65
C PHE A 313 -2.33 3.48 16.83
N ASP A 314 -3.62 3.20 17.00
CA ASP A 314 -4.34 2.20 16.20
C ASP A 314 -4.83 2.81 14.87
N LEU A 315 -4.04 2.60 13.81
CA LEU A 315 -4.34 3.15 12.48
C LEU A 315 -5.61 2.57 11.87
N VAL A 316 -5.89 1.29 12.10
CA VAL A 316 -7.10 0.64 11.53
C VAL A 316 -8.36 1.14 12.23
N ALA A 317 -8.33 1.31 13.56
CA ALA A 317 -9.45 1.89 14.28
C ALA A 317 -9.72 3.34 13.84
N GLU A 318 -8.65 4.12 13.61
CA GLU A 318 -8.79 5.50 13.13
C GLU A 318 -9.35 5.57 11.71
N MET A 319 -8.91 4.70 10.79
CA MET A 319 -9.53 4.58 9.45
C MET A 319 -11.04 4.39 9.51
N ILE A 320 -11.49 3.50 10.40
CA ILE A 320 -12.92 3.22 10.58
C ILE A 320 -13.63 4.47 11.12
N ARG A 321 -13.09 5.11 12.15
CA ARG A 321 -13.68 6.34 12.74
C ARG A 321 -13.83 7.46 11.72
N VAL A 322 -12.77 7.73 10.98
CA VAL A 322 -12.75 8.77 9.94
C VAL A 322 -13.72 8.45 8.81
N ALA A 323 -13.83 7.19 8.40
CA ALA A 323 -14.78 6.78 7.38
C ALA A 323 -16.24 7.06 7.79
N PHE A 324 -16.57 6.98 9.09
CA PHE A 324 -17.86 7.35 9.65
C PHE A 324 -18.04 8.86 9.83
N GLY A 325 -17.08 9.68 9.40
CA GLY A 325 -17.16 11.15 9.42
C GLY A 325 -16.65 11.79 10.71
N ALA A 326 -15.92 11.05 11.55
CA ALA A 326 -15.22 11.65 12.68
C ALA A 326 -13.99 12.43 12.16
N PRO A 327 -13.65 13.58 12.75
CA PRO A 327 -12.37 14.22 12.49
C PRO A 327 -11.22 13.35 13.02
N LEU A 328 -9.99 13.65 12.61
CA LEU A 328 -8.80 13.02 13.16
C LEU A 328 -8.81 13.16 14.69
N SER A 329 -8.51 12.05 15.38
CA SER A 329 -8.52 12.02 16.85
C SER A 329 -7.22 12.55 17.47
N VAL A 330 -6.22 12.84 16.65
CA VAL A 330 -4.89 13.29 17.06
C VAL A 330 -4.46 14.50 16.22
N ALA A 331 -3.83 15.48 16.87
CA ALA A 331 -3.12 16.55 16.19
C ALA A 331 -1.67 16.13 15.93
N GLN A 332 -1.03 16.72 14.91
CA GLN A 332 0.35 16.34 14.51
C GLN A 332 1.34 16.41 15.67
N GLU A 333 1.23 17.40 16.52
CA GLU A 333 2.14 17.65 17.64
C GLU A 333 2.05 16.57 18.74
N ALA A 334 0.95 15.80 18.75
CA ALA A 334 0.75 14.70 19.69
C ALA A 334 1.28 13.36 19.17
N VAL A 335 1.61 13.27 17.88
CA VAL A 335 2.22 12.07 17.31
C VAL A 335 3.72 12.09 17.61
N ALA A 336 4.19 11.19 18.44
CA ALA A 336 5.59 11.10 18.85
C ALA A 336 6.14 9.69 18.60
N ILE A 337 7.44 9.61 18.33
CA ILE A 337 8.16 8.32 18.25
C ILE A 337 8.55 7.90 19.66
N ASP A 338 8.17 6.70 20.04
CA ASP A 338 8.62 6.01 21.26
C ASP A 338 9.28 4.68 20.88
N GLY A 339 10.60 4.64 20.97
CA GLY A 339 11.38 3.45 20.67
C GLY A 339 11.61 3.17 19.18
N HIS A 340 11.73 1.90 18.86
CA HIS A 340 12.02 1.37 17.52
C HIS A 340 11.32 0.03 17.33
N ALA A 341 10.79 -0.23 16.15
CA ALA A 341 10.11 -1.48 15.84
C ALA A 341 10.61 -2.07 14.53
N ILE A 342 10.67 -3.39 14.49
CA ILE A 342 11.04 -4.16 13.30
C ILE A 342 9.93 -5.19 13.06
N GLU A 343 9.48 -5.29 11.81
CA GLU A 343 8.57 -6.32 11.35
C GLU A 343 9.28 -7.25 10.37
N VAL A 344 8.95 -8.53 10.44
CA VAL A 344 9.33 -9.52 9.44
C VAL A 344 8.08 -10.22 8.95
N ARG A 345 7.99 -10.45 7.64
CA ARG A 345 6.90 -11.22 7.05
C ARG A 345 7.18 -12.71 7.18
N VAL A 346 6.19 -13.44 7.65
CA VAL A 346 6.23 -14.90 7.75
C VAL A 346 5.40 -15.49 6.61
N ASN A 347 6.06 -16.19 5.70
CA ASN A 347 5.45 -16.77 4.52
C ASN A 347 5.49 -18.31 4.55
N ALA A 348 4.40 -18.94 4.11
CA ALA A 348 4.37 -20.39 3.87
C ALA A 348 5.07 -20.70 2.54
N GLU A 349 6.40 -20.79 2.57
CA GLU A 349 7.28 -20.98 1.40
C GLU A 349 8.37 -21.99 1.73
N ASP A 350 8.81 -22.75 0.71
CA ASP A 350 9.92 -23.67 0.81
C ASP A 350 11.24 -23.00 0.39
N PRO A 351 12.15 -22.65 1.32
CA PRO A 351 13.41 -21.98 0.98
C PRO A 351 14.39 -22.86 0.21
N PHE A 352 14.22 -24.18 0.26
CA PHE A 352 15.06 -25.14 -0.47
C PHE A 352 14.57 -25.35 -1.91
N ASN A 353 13.36 -24.92 -2.23
CA ASN A 353 12.75 -25.02 -3.55
C ASN A 353 12.39 -23.62 -4.09
N ASP A 354 13.38 -22.73 -4.12
CA ASP A 354 13.29 -21.37 -4.66
C ASP A 354 12.12 -20.54 -4.09
N PHE A 355 11.80 -20.78 -2.80
CA PHE A 355 10.69 -20.11 -2.09
C PHE A 355 9.34 -20.29 -2.78
N MET A 356 9.08 -21.46 -3.35
CA MET A 356 7.75 -21.79 -3.85
C MET A 356 6.74 -21.82 -2.69
N PRO A 357 5.49 -21.33 -2.91
CA PRO A 357 4.44 -21.48 -1.92
C PRO A 357 4.29 -22.92 -1.46
N PHE A 358 4.23 -23.10 -0.14
CA PHE A 358 4.15 -24.41 0.49
C PHE A 358 2.88 -24.51 1.35
N PRO A 359 1.73 -24.86 0.76
CA PRO A 359 0.52 -25.11 1.53
C PRO A 359 0.67 -26.33 2.42
N GLY A 360 0.00 -26.33 3.57
CA GLY A 360 0.08 -27.43 4.51
C GLY A 360 -0.84 -27.21 5.71
N VAL A 361 -0.80 -28.16 6.66
CA VAL A 361 -1.54 -28.05 7.90
C VAL A 361 -0.60 -27.57 9.01
N VAL A 362 -1.03 -26.53 9.72
CA VAL A 362 -0.27 -25.97 10.85
C VAL A 362 -0.35 -26.93 12.03
N ALA A 363 0.79 -27.27 12.62
CA ALA A 363 0.88 -28.12 13.80
C ALA A 363 1.91 -27.56 14.79
N GLY A 364 1.55 -27.51 16.06
CA GLY A 364 2.43 -27.06 17.13
C GLY A 364 2.76 -25.57 17.06
N LEU A 365 1.78 -24.73 16.73
CA LEU A 365 1.96 -23.26 16.69
C LEU A 365 2.32 -22.74 18.08
N SER A 366 3.50 -22.15 18.19
CA SER A 366 3.96 -21.46 19.39
C SER A 366 4.43 -20.08 19.04
N VAL A 367 3.84 -19.06 19.65
CA VAL A 367 4.20 -17.66 19.44
C VAL A 367 4.84 -17.13 20.72
N PRO A 368 6.05 -16.52 20.65
CA PRO A 368 6.65 -15.88 21.82
C PRO A 368 5.73 -14.79 22.40
N ALA A 369 5.67 -14.70 23.73
CA ALA A 369 4.75 -13.80 24.41
C ALA A 369 5.19 -12.32 24.35
N ASP A 370 6.43 -12.06 24.02
CA ASP A 370 7.09 -10.74 23.99
C ASP A 370 7.13 -10.11 22.58
N VAL A 371 6.49 -10.73 21.60
CA VAL A 371 6.37 -10.20 20.25
C VAL A 371 4.90 -9.98 19.87
N ARG A 372 4.63 -8.96 19.07
CA ARG A 372 3.37 -8.83 18.36
C ARG A 372 3.39 -9.78 17.16
N PHE A 373 2.37 -10.60 17.04
CA PHE A 373 2.21 -11.49 15.89
C PHE A 373 0.81 -11.37 15.31
N ASP A 374 0.70 -10.62 14.23
CA ASP A 374 -0.54 -10.50 13.48
C ASP A 374 -0.62 -11.67 12.51
N THR A 375 -1.54 -12.59 12.73
CA THR A 375 -1.61 -13.86 11.98
C THR A 375 -3.04 -14.34 11.77
N MET A 376 -3.20 -15.21 10.78
CA MET A 376 -4.43 -15.98 10.54
C MET A 376 -4.33 -17.43 11.01
N LEU A 377 -3.21 -17.81 11.60
CA LEU A 377 -2.91 -19.20 11.95
C LEU A 377 -3.52 -19.62 13.28
N TYR A 378 -3.85 -20.91 13.35
CA TYR A 378 -4.14 -21.67 14.57
C TYR A 378 -3.77 -23.15 14.33
N ASP A 379 -3.62 -23.94 15.39
CA ASP A 379 -3.30 -25.37 15.25
C ASP A 379 -4.41 -26.11 14.51
N GLY A 380 -4.00 -26.86 13.48
CA GLY A 380 -4.91 -27.59 12.60
C GLY A 380 -5.42 -26.79 11.40
N TYR A 381 -5.05 -25.50 11.26
CA TYR A 381 -5.41 -24.73 10.09
C TYR A 381 -4.72 -25.24 8.82
N ALA A 382 -5.50 -25.55 7.78
CA ALA A 382 -5.00 -25.90 6.46
C ALA A 382 -4.81 -24.63 5.62
N ILE A 383 -3.56 -24.30 5.30
CA ILE A 383 -3.22 -23.12 4.48
C ILE A 383 -3.68 -23.41 3.04
N PRO A 384 -4.61 -22.62 2.47
CA PRO A 384 -5.11 -22.87 1.13
C PRO A 384 -4.09 -22.47 0.06
N PRO A 385 -3.97 -23.23 -1.05
CA PRO A 385 -2.98 -22.99 -2.09
C PRO A 385 -3.40 -21.92 -3.13
N PHE A 386 -4.46 -21.19 -2.89
CA PHE A 386 -5.10 -20.32 -3.90
C PHE A 386 -4.70 -18.85 -3.78
N TYR A 387 -3.98 -18.47 -2.73
CA TYR A 387 -3.74 -17.07 -2.37
C TYR A 387 -2.26 -16.85 -2.05
N ASP A 388 -1.95 -15.62 -1.67
CA ASP A 388 -0.60 -15.23 -1.23
C ASP A 388 -0.10 -16.11 -0.07
N SER A 389 1.22 -16.32 -0.03
CA SER A 389 1.87 -17.15 0.97
C SER A 389 2.00 -16.50 2.36
N LEU A 390 1.68 -15.21 2.51
CA LEU A 390 1.76 -14.51 3.78
C LEU A 390 0.80 -15.12 4.80
N ILE A 391 1.36 -15.57 5.93
CA ILE A 391 0.61 -16.23 7.01
C ILE A 391 0.68 -15.47 8.33
N GLY A 392 1.55 -14.50 8.43
CA GLY A 392 1.71 -13.63 9.59
C GLY A 392 2.86 -12.65 9.45
N LYS A 393 2.97 -11.78 10.38
CA LYS A 393 4.00 -10.75 10.47
C LYS A 393 4.25 -10.35 11.90
#